data_576fb6bee12606852e02dc85f5851007
#
_entry.id   576fb6bee12606852e02dc85f5851007
#
_cell.length_a   1.000
_cell.length_b   1.000
_cell.length_c   1.000
_cell.angle_alpha   90.00
_cell.angle_beta   90.00
_cell.angle_gamma   90.00
#
_symmetry.space_group_name_H-M   'P 1'
#
loop_
_entity.id
_entity.type
_entity.pdbx_description
1 polymer ?
#
loop_
_entity_poly.entity_id
_entity_poly.type
_entity_poly.pdbx_seq_one_letter_code
_entity_poly.pdbx_strand_id
1 'polypeptide(L)'
;MSILREDVRAAQAFGDTVTTMPTPGLPPTNAHPEKDRGWALSPLDGRYRAQTHRLANYLSEEAINRLRIYIEVEWLVFISANDLVDGLPPLSAEDIAYLRSLPADFTDDRRARLAALESQTRHDVKAVEYLVREHILAHSSDEVHAATPSALDRYAEAVHLLCTSEDINNLSVALGVRGAVEDVWLPAAQGLVRGLSEMAQQLGDAPMLARTHGQSATPTTVGKELGVFVWRLQRALKRIEKAEYLGKFNGATGTYSAHVVALPNVDWLTTSRSFVQGLGLTWNPLTTQIESHDWQSELYSDITRFNRIAHNLATDMWTYISLGYF
;
A
#
# COMPACT_ATOMS: atom_id res chain seq x y z
N MET A 1 25.42 -23.56 5.17
CA MET A 1 24.09 -24.17 5.10
C MET A 1 23.51 -24.61 6.45
N SER A 2 24.23 -24.64 7.54
CA SER A 2 23.67 -24.93 8.88
C SER A 2 23.06 -23.67 9.54
N ILE A 3 23.61 -22.51 9.29
CA ILE A 3 23.18 -21.21 9.85
C ILE A 3 21.74 -20.85 9.41
N LEU A 4 21.38 -21.12 8.15
CA LEU A 4 20.03 -20.81 7.62
C LEU A 4 18.90 -21.68 8.20
N ARG A 5 19.22 -22.82 8.82
CA ARG A 5 18.20 -23.72 9.42
C ARG A 5 17.88 -23.39 10.87
N GLU A 6 18.81 -22.78 11.59
CA GLU A 6 18.60 -22.34 12.97
C GLU A 6 17.81 -21.04 13.02
N ASP A 7 18.07 -20.11 12.08
CA ASP A 7 17.37 -18.81 12.01
C ASP A 7 15.87 -18.95 11.71
N VAL A 8 15.47 -19.91 10.87
CA VAL A 8 14.04 -20.16 10.59
C VAL A 8 13.29 -20.76 11.80
N ARG A 9 13.99 -21.52 12.67
CA ARG A 9 13.36 -22.07 13.88
C ARG A 9 13.35 -21.07 15.04
N ALA A 10 14.34 -20.21 15.16
CA ALA A 10 14.35 -19.13 16.13
C ALA A 10 13.23 -18.10 15.88
N ALA A 11 12.84 -17.88 14.62
CA ALA A 11 11.76 -16.99 14.23
C ALA A 11 10.37 -17.39 14.75
N GLN A 12 10.18 -18.64 15.16
CA GLN A 12 8.91 -19.16 15.69
C GLN A 12 8.81 -19.15 17.23
N ALA A 13 9.90 -18.86 17.95
CA ALA A 13 9.97 -19.05 19.40
C ALA A 13 9.99 -17.78 20.26
N PHE A 14 10.11 -16.59 19.67
CA PHE A 14 10.12 -15.31 20.39
C PHE A 14 8.86 -14.50 20.05
N GLY A 15 7.74 -14.84 20.71
CA GLY A 15 6.60 -13.97 20.87
C GLY A 15 6.80 -13.03 22.07
N ASP A 16 6.30 -11.79 21.88
CA ASP A 16 5.77 -10.93 22.91
C ASP A 16 6.74 -10.15 23.84
N THR A 17 7.44 -9.15 23.27
CA THR A 17 7.83 -7.98 24.10
C THR A 17 7.91 -6.65 23.32
N VAL A 18 7.56 -6.61 22.04
CA VAL A 18 7.45 -5.33 21.33
C VAL A 18 5.99 -4.88 21.33
N THR A 19 5.73 -3.72 21.91
CA THR A 19 4.39 -3.14 21.95
C THR A 19 3.93 -2.82 20.53
N THR A 20 3.11 -3.68 19.94
CA THR A 20 2.44 -3.39 18.68
C THR A 20 1.34 -2.35 18.94
N MET A 21 1.57 -1.14 18.48
CA MET A 21 0.51 -0.13 18.49
C MET A 21 -0.51 -0.45 17.38
N PRO A 22 -1.82 -0.25 17.62
CA PRO A 22 -2.81 -0.42 16.56
C PRO A 22 -2.48 0.54 15.43
N THR A 23 -2.36 0.01 14.22
CA THR A 23 -2.11 0.80 13.01
C THR A 23 -3.29 1.75 12.81
N PRO A 24 -3.12 3.07 12.84
CA PRO A 24 -4.15 3.97 12.38
C PRO A 24 -4.40 3.63 10.91
N GLY A 25 -5.67 3.53 10.51
CA GLY A 25 -6.01 3.41 9.10
C GLY A 25 -5.33 4.52 8.30
N LEU A 26 -5.03 4.25 7.03
CA LEU A 26 -4.48 5.26 6.13
C LEU A 26 -5.31 6.55 6.26
N PRO A 27 -4.67 7.70 6.46
CA PRO A 27 -5.39 8.95 6.66
C PRO A 27 -6.31 9.23 5.46
N PRO A 28 -7.56 9.67 5.68
CA PRO A 28 -8.49 9.97 4.61
C PRO A 28 -7.88 11.01 3.67
N THR A 29 -8.07 10.79 2.38
CA THR A 29 -7.57 11.70 1.37
C THR A 29 -8.54 12.85 1.15
N ASN A 30 -8.07 14.07 1.28
CA ASN A 30 -8.77 15.26 0.78
C ASN A 30 -8.46 15.50 -0.70
N ALA A 31 -8.43 14.44 -1.51
CA ALA A 31 -8.23 14.57 -2.94
C ALA A 31 -9.38 15.38 -3.56
N HIS A 32 -9.09 16.62 -3.91
CA HIS A 32 -10.03 17.47 -4.64
C HIS A 32 -10.05 17.06 -6.12
N PRO A 33 -11.13 16.48 -6.64
CA PRO A 33 -11.19 15.94 -8.00
C PRO A 33 -11.20 16.98 -9.11
N GLU A 34 -11.20 18.28 -8.79
CA GLU A 34 -11.57 19.30 -9.78
C GLU A 34 -10.44 20.19 -10.31
N LYS A 35 -9.21 20.14 -9.77
CA LYS A 35 -8.18 21.12 -10.14
C LYS A 35 -7.26 20.73 -11.28
N ASP A 36 -7.27 19.49 -11.72
CA ASP A 36 -6.42 19.10 -12.84
C ASP A 36 -7.18 19.23 -14.17
N ARG A 37 -6.93 20.30 -14.87
CA ARG A 37 -7.51 20.64 -16.18
C ARG A 37 -6.47 20.64 -17.28
N GLY A 38 -5.37 19.95 -17.06
CA GLY A 38 -4.40 19.68 -18.11
C GLY A 38 -4.93 18.67 -19.13
N TRP A 39 -4.15 18.47 -20.19
CA TRP A 39 -4.41 17.40 -21.13
C TRP A 39 -4.17 16.06 -20.45
N ALA A 40 -5.18 15.20 -20.46
CA ALA A 40 -5.05 13.86 -19.90
C ALA A 40 -3.97 13.06 -20.64
N LEU A 41 -3.08 12.44 -19.89
CA LEU A 41 -1.97 11.67 -20.46
C LEU A 41 -2.43 10.32 -21.01
N SER A 42 -3.50 9.78 -20.43
CA SER A 42 -4.09 8.50 -20.83
C SER A 42 -5.62 8.52 -20.75
N PRO A 43 -6.32 7.56 -21.35
CA PRO A 43 -7.76 7.43 -21.13
C PRO A 43 -8.16 7.23 -19.68
N LEU A 44 -7.28 6.72 -18.81
CA LEU A 44 -7.57 6.46 -17.40
C LEU A 44 -7.73 7.74 -16.60
N ASP A 45 -6.94 8.76 -16.88
CA ASP A 45 -6.99 10.06 -16.22
C ASP A 45 -7.81 11.09 -17.02
N GLY A 46 -8.29 10.73 -18.21
CA GLY A 46 -9.21 11.48 -19.07
C GLY A 46 -10.61 10.89 -19.06
N ARG A 47 -10.95 10.16 -20.13
CA ARG A 47 -12.29 9.61 -20.41
C ARG A 47 -12.84 8.75 -19.26
N TYR A 48 -11.98 7.96 -18.62
CA TYR A 48 -12.37 7.02 -17.56
C TYR A 48 -12.07 7.53 -16.15
N ARG A 49 -11.70 8.79 -16.00
CA ARG A 49 -11.36 9.37 -14.68
C ARG A 49 -12.48 9.16 -13.64
N ALA A 50 -13.74 9.27 -14.03
CA ALA A 50 -14.85 9.07 -13.11
C ALA A 50 -14.88 7.67 -12.49
N GLN A 51 -14.36 6.66 -13.18
CA GLN A 51 -14.26 5.28 -12.71
C GLN A 51 -12.98 5.00 -11.92
N THR A 52 -11.90 5.73 -12.23
CA THR A 52 -10.55 5.45 -11.70
C THR A 52 -10.09 6.41 -10.62
N HIS A 53 -10.76 7.56 -10.42
CA HIS A 53 -10.30 8.62 -9.51
C HIS A 53 -10.00 8.15 -8.09
N ARG A 54 -10.72 7.14 -7.58
CA ARG A 54 -10.47 6.59 -6.24
C ARG A 54 -9.08 5.96 -6.11
N LEU A 55 -8.49 5.46 -7.20
CA LEU A 55 -7.13 4.92 -7.22
C LEU A 55 -6.06 5.99 -6.99
N ALA A 56 -6.36 7.26 -7.34
CA ALA A 56 -5.45 8.36 -7.12
C ALA A 56 -5.10 8.57 -5.64
N ASN A 57 -6.01 8.18 -4.73
CA ASN A 57 -5.79 8.25 -3.29
C ASN A 57 -4.64 7.35 -2.80
N TYR A 58 -4.23 6.37 -3.61
CA TYR A 58 -3.25 5.35 -3.26
C TYR A 58 -2.03 5.33 -4.20
N LEU A 59 -2.24 5.65 -5.49
CA LEU A 59 -1.24 5.41 -6.54
C LEU A 59 -0.76 6.70 -7.23
N SER A 60 -1.31 7.87 -6.88
CA SER A 60 -0.79 9.14 -7.41
C SER A 60 0.54 9.50 -6.76
N GLU A 61 1.30 10.39 -7.37
CA GLU A 61 2.52 10.96 -6.80
C GLU A 61 2.25 11.62 -5.44
N GLU A 62 1.14 12.35 -5.31
CA GLU A 62 0.70 12.93 -4.03
C GLU A 62 0.46 11.84 -2.97
N ALA A 63 -0.21 10.75 -3.32
CA ALA A 63 -0.45 9.64 -2.41
C ALA A 63 0.86 8.99 -1.95
N ILE A 64 1.80 8.76 -2.85
CA ILE A 64 3.11 8.20 -2.51
C ILE A 64 3.89 9.15 -1.59
N ASN A 65 3.90 10.45 -1.84
CA ASN A 65 4.58 11.41 -0.97
C ASN A 65 3.93 11.47 0.43
N ARG A 66 2.61 11.39 0.52
CA ARG A 66 1.90 11.29 1.80
C ARG A 66 2.26 10.00 2.56
N LEU A 67 2.37 8.89 1.85
CA LEU A 67 2.79 7.61 2.43
C LEU A 67 4.24 7.65 2.89
N ARG A 68 5.14 8.31 2.17
CA ARG A 68 6.52 8.53 2.62
C ARG A 68 6.56 9.33 3.93
N ILE A 69 5.80 10.43 4.01
CA ILE A 69 5.66 11.20 5.27
C ILE A 69 5.10 10.30 6.39
N TYR A 70 4.11 9.48 6.09
CA TYR A 70 3.51 8.54 7.04
C TYR A 70 4.55 7.54 7.58
N ILE A 71 5.38 6.95 6.73
CA ILE A 71 6.42 6.01 7.17
C ILE A 71 7.48 6.71 8.02
N GLU A 72 7.94 7.90 7.63
CA GLU A 72 8.90 8.69 8.44
C GLU A 72 8.33 9.00 9.82
N VAL A 73 7.08 9.41 9.89
CA VAL A 73 6.39 9.70 11.16
C VAL A 73 6.23 8.45 12.02
N GLU A 74 5.73 7.36 11.44
CA GLU A 74 5.55 6.11 12.21
C GLU A 74 6.89 5.53 12.68
N TRP A 75 7.99 5.76 11.96
CA TRP A 75 9.32 5.40 12.42
C TRP A 75 9.74 6.23 13.64
N LEU A 76 9.53 7.54 13.65
CA LEU A 76 9.79 8.38 14.84
C LEU A 76 8.95 7.94 16.05
N VAL A 77 7.67 7.67 15.84
CA VAL A 77 6.77 7.17 16.89
C VAL A 77 7.25 5.81 17.41
N PHE A 78 7.69 4.93 16.50
CA PHE A 78 8.20 3.61 16.85
C PHE A 78 9.52 3.70 17.66
N ILE A 79 10.44 4.58 17.27
CA ILE A 79 11.68 4.87 18.03
C ILE A 79 11.34 5.27 19.45
N SER A 80 10.39 6.21 19.61
CA SER A 80 9.96 6.70 20.91
C SER A 80 9.28 5.61 21.78
N ALA A 81 8.37 4.86 21.16
CA ALA A 81 7.59 3.84 21.89
C ALA A 81 8.44 2.66 22.40
N ASN A 82 9.57 2.40 21.74
CA ASN A 82 10.46 1.29 22.09
C ASN A 82 11.79 1.74 22.73
N ASP A 83 11.93 3.04 23.05
CA ASP A 83 13.13 3.63 23.66
C ASP A 83 14.43 3.20 22.95
N LEU A 84 14.40 3.27 21.59
CA LEU A 84 15.48 2.71 20.77
C LEU A 84 16.77 3.54 20.82
N VAL A 85 16.67 4.84 21.10
CA VAL A 85 17.78 5.78 21.03
C VAL A 85 17.98 6.45 22.39
N ASP A 86 19.10 6.15 23.02
CA ASP A 86 19.47 6.74 24.30
C ASP A 86 19.45 8.28 24.27
N GLY A 87 18.77 8.86 25.23
CA GLY A 87 18.69 10.31 25.41
C GLY A 87 17.64 11.00 24.54
N LEU A 88 16.86 10.31 23.70
CA LEU A 88 15.62 10.84 23.18
C LEU A 88 14.50 10.67 24.23
N PRO A 89 13.85 11.75 24.67
CA PRO A 89 12.75 11.64 25.61
C PRO A 89 11.52 11.02 24.93
N PRO A 90 10.63 10.32 25.66
CA PRO A 90 9.42 9.80 25.06
C PRO A 90 8.53 10.91 24.53
N LEU A 91 7.94 10.72 23.35
CA LEU A 91 6.96 11.63 22.77
C LEU A 91 5.66 11.61 23.58
N SER A 92 5.08 12.77 23.81
CA SER A 92 3.75 12.89 24.41
C SER A 92 2.66 12.43 23.43
N ALA A 93 1.46 12.19 23.95
CA ALA A 93 0.31 11.88 23.11
C ALA A 93 -0.02 13.01 22.13
N GLU A 94 0.24 14.25 22.52
CA GLU A 94 0.05 15.46 21.70
C GLU A 94 1.07 15.51 20.57
N ASP A 95 2.37 15.29 20.86
CA ASP A 95 3.42 15.20 19.86
C ASP A 95 3.12 14.10 18.81
N ILE A 96 2.69 12.94 19.27
CA ILE A 96 2.31 11.82 18.39
C ILE A 96 1.12 12.19 17.51
N ALA A 97 0.10 12.84 18.08
CA ALA A 97 -1.07 13.29 17.34
C ALA A 97 -0.69 14.32 16.27
N TYR A 98 0.19 15.27 16.62
CA TYR A 98 0.71 16.25 15.66
C TYR A 98 1.48 15.57 14.53
N LEU A 99 2.45 14.72 14.82
CA LEU A 99 3.20 14.00 13.81
C LEU A 99 2.27 13.24 12.85
N ARG A 100 1.30 12.51 13.39
CA ARG A 100 0.32 11.75 12.60
C ARG A 100 -0.65 12.60 11.79
N SER A 101 -0.77 13.90 12.10
CA SER A 101 -1.55 14.82 11.28
C SER A 101 -0.82 15.22 9.98
N LEU A 102 0.51 15.17 9.95
CA LEU A 102 1.31 15.65 8.82
C LEU A 102 0.97 14.98 7.48
N PRO A 103 0.84 13.63 7.38
CA PRO A 103 0.45 12.99 6.13
C PRO A 103 -1.02 13.25 5.73
N ALA A 104 -1.91 13.50 6.69
CA ALA A 104 -3.32 13.78 6.41
C ALA A 104 -3.53 15.21 5.85
N ASP A 105 -2.76 16.16 6.36
CA ASP A 105 -2.86 17.58 6.04
C ASP A 105 -1.84 18.00 4.94
N PHE A 106 -1.77 17.22 3.86
CA PHE A 106 -0.86 17.48 2.74
C PHE A 106 -1.49 18.48 1.76
N THR A 107 -1.43 19.77 2.14
CA THR A 107 -2.01 20.89 1.41
C THR A 107 -1.24 21.26 0.13
N ASP A 108 -1.83 22.15 -0.70
CA ASP A 108 -1.16 22.70 -1.89
C ASP A 108 0.16 23.39 -1.53
N ASP A 109 0.21 24.10 -0.39
CA ASP A 109 1.42 24.78 0.08
C ASP A 109 2.52 23.78 0.48
N ARG A 110 2.14 22.71 1.18
CA ARG A 110 3.09 21.63 1.53
C ARG A 110 3.62 20.93 0.28
N ARG A 111 2.76 20.70 -0.72
CA ARG A 111 3.15 20.13 -2.01
C ARG A 111 4.15 21.05 -2.75
N ALA A 112 3.84 22.34 -2.80
CA ALA A 112 4.75 23.33 -3.39
C ALA A 112 6.08 23.40 -2.64
N ARG A 113 6.05 23.32 -1.28
CA ARG A 113 7.27 23.29 -0.46
C ARG A 113 8.09 22.04 -0.73
N LEU A 114 7.45 20.85 -0.80
CA LEU A 114 8.12 19.60 -1.12
C LEU A 114 8.83 19.68 -2.48
N ALA A 115 8.14 20.17 -3.52
CA ALA A 115 8.72 20.35 -4.85
C ALA A 115 9.92 21.32 -4.84
N ALA A 116 9.86 22.40 -4.05
CA ALA A 116 10.98 23.33 -3.89
C ALA A 116 12.18 22.66 -3.21
N LEU A 117 11.95 21.83 -2.18
CA LEU A 117 13.00 21.06 -1.51
C LEU A 117 13.62 20.04 -2.46
N GLU A 118 12.80 19.32 -3.23
CA GLU A 118 13.29 18.34 -4.20
C GLU A 118 14.13 18.97 -5.30
N SER A 119 13.74 20.16 -5.78
CA SER A 119 14.53 20.90 -6.77
C SER A 119 15.94 21.28 -6.29
N GLN A 120 16.11 21.43 -4.98
CA GLN A 120 17.39 21.73 -4.34
C GLN A 120 18.20 20.47 -4.05
N THR A 121 17.56 19.48 -3.43
CA THR A 121 18.20 18.22 -3.00
C THR A 121 18.50 17.28 -4.17
N ARG A 122 17.77 17.40 -5.27
CA ARG A 122 17.78 16.47 -6.40
C ARG A 122 17.48 15.03 -5.97
N HIS A 123 16.67 14.88 -4.89
CA HIS A 123 16.35 13.61 -4.30
C HIS A 123 14.98 13.68 -3.60
N ASP A 124 14.04 12.89 -4.05
CA ASP A 124 12.64 12.88 -3.64
C ASP A 124 12.44 12.54 -2.15
N VAL A 125 13.00 11.42 -1.68
CA VAL A 125 12.86 11.02 -0.26
C VAL A 125 13.60 11.98 0.67
N LYS A 126 14.76 12.52 0.26
CA LYS A 126 15.48 13.54 1.03
C LYS A 126 14.66 14.83 1.18
N ALA A 127 13.88 15.18 0.16
CA ALA A 127 12.95 16.31 0.24
C ALA A 127 11.84 16.07 1.27
N VAL A 128 11.31 14.84 1.34
CA VAL A 128 10.33 14.44 2.36
C VAL A 128 10.92 14.53 3.76
N GLU A 129 12.13 14.03 3.97
CA GLU A 129 12.86 14.13 5.23
C GLU A 129 12.97 15.58 5.70
N TYR A 130 13.40 16.47 4.82
CA TYR A 130 13.51 17.90 5.14
C TYR A 130 12.15 18.54 5.43
N LEU A 131 11.11 18.17 4.70
CA LEU A 131 9.77 18.68 4.96
C LEU A 131 9.28 18.28 6.35
N VAL A 132 9.42 17.02 6.74
CA VAL A 132 9.04 16.53 8.07
C VAL A 132 9.83 17.25 9.16
N ARG A 133 11.15 17.40 8.97
CA ARG A 133 12.02 18.12 9.89
C ARG A 133 11.60 19.58 10.05
N GLU A 134 11.30 20.29 8.97
CA GLU A 134 10.83 21.68 9.00
C GLU A 134 9.53 21.82 9.80
N HIS A 135 8.60 20.88 9.63
CA HIS A 135 7.34 20.89 10.37
C HIS A 135 7.53 20.64 11.87
N ILE A 136 8.42 19.72 12.24
CA ILE A 136 8.77 19.49 13.66
C ILE A 136 9.33 20.77 14.29
N LEU A 137 10.32 21.41 13.65
CA LEU A 137 10.96 22.62 14.17
C LEU A 137 10.00 23.81 14.21
N ALA A 138 9.12 23.95 13.23
CA ALA A 138 8.13 25.03 13.20
C ALA A 138 7.09 24.86 14.33
N HIS A 139 6.63 23.65 14.58
CA HIS A 139 5.66 23.35 15.65
C HIS A 139 6.22 23.69 17.03
N SER A 140 7.48 23.35 17.27
CA SER A 140 8.14 23.60 18.54
C SER A 140 8.47 25.09 18.79
N SER A 141 8.59 25.86 17.71
CA SER A 141 8.86 27.31 17.80
C SER A 141 7.60 28.16 17.92
N ASP A 142 6.41 27.57 17.87
CA ASP A 142 5.16 28.28 18.03
C ASP A 142 5.02 28.82 19.47
N GLU A 143 4.50 30.06 19.64
CA GLU A 143 4.43 30.77 20.94
C GLU A 143 3.71 29.93 22.03
N VAL A 144 2.78 29.08 21.62
CA VAL A 144 2.04 28.20 22.54
C VAL A 144 2.94 27.09 23.13
N HIS A 145 3.92 26.62 22.37
CA HIS A 145 4.82 25.52 22.76
C HIS A 145 6.19 26.01 23.25
N ALA A 146 6.56 27.26 22.95
CA ALA A 146 7.83 27.85 23.38
C ALA A 146 7.97 27.97 24.92
N ALA A 147 6.86 27.97 25.65
CA ALA A 147 6.85 28.05 27.11
C ALA A 147 7.20 26.71 27.80
N THR A 148 7.08 25.58 27.09
CA THR A 148 7.45 24.26 27.58
C THR A 148 8.23 23.52 26.48
N PRO A 149 9.56 23.33 26.63
CA PRO A 149 10.33 22.62 25.61
C PRO A 149 9.71 21.27 25.32
N SER A 150 9.20 21.08 24.11
CA SER A 150 8.67 19.80 23.65
C SER A 150 9.81 18.80 23.44
N ALA A 151 9.57 17.53 23.77
CA ALA A 151 10.44 16.43 23.38
C ALA A 151 10.65 16.38 21.87
N LEU A 152 9.67 16.84 21.12
CA LEU A 152 9.58 16.74 19.66
C LEU A 152 10.76 17.40 18.94
N ASP A 153 11.29 18.54 19.44
CA ASP A 153 12.47 19.20 18.85
C ASP A 153 13.65 18.26 18.63
N ARG A 154 13.87 17.38 19.62
CA ARG A 154 14.99 16.44 19.58
C ARG A 154 14.81 15.36 18.51
N TYR A 155 13.57 15.13 18.07
CA TYR A 155 13.25 14.21 17.00
C TYR A 155 13.48 14.77 15.59
N ALA A 156 13.68 16.07 15.44
CA ALA A 156 14.01 16.66 14.15
C ALA A 156 15.29 16.06 13.54
N GLU A 157 16.28 15.74 14.36
CA GLU A 157 17.53 15.09 13.92
C GLU A 157 17.39 13.56 13.79
N ALA A 158 16.29 12.96 14.29
CA ALA A 158 15.99 11.55 14.19
C ALA A 158 15.14 11.21 12.95
N VAL A 159 14.67 12.20 12.20
CA VAL A 159 13.98 11.95 10.92
C VAL A 159 14.93 11.18 10.01
N HIS A 160 14.43 10.11 9.39
CA HIS A 160 15.21 9.20 8.54
C HIS A 160 16.37 8.47 9.24
N LEU A 161 16.37 8.42 10.57
CA LEU A 161 17.47 7.81 11.32
C LEU A 161 17.60 6.33 10.96
N LEU A 162 18.81 5.93 10.53
CA LEU A 162 19.19 4.58 10.10
C LEU A 162 18.46 4.04 8.86
N CYS A 163 17.58 4.84 8.24
CA CYS A 163 16.88 4.47 7.03
C CYS A 163 17.78 4.65 5.79
N THR A 164 17.52 3.84 4.78
CA THR A 164 17.82 4.19 3.39
C THR A 164 16.52 4.64 2.71
N SER A 165 16.62 5.42 1.65
CA SER A 165 15.44 5.90 0.92
C SER A 165 14.50 4.77 0.49
N GLU A 166 15.07 3.60 0.19
CA GLU A 166 14.28 2.44 -0.22
C GLU A 166 13.54 1.78 0.95
N ASP A 167 13.99 1.93 2.20
CA ASP A 167 13.18 1.52 3.37
C ASP A 167 11.86 2.29 3.41
N ILE A 168 11.88 3.57 3.04
CA ILE A 168 10.68 4.41 2.97
C ILE A 168 9.87 4.09 1.70
N ASN A 169 10.52 3.99 0.54
CA ASN A 169 9.86 3.79 -0.75
C ASN A 169 9.10 2.46 -0.81
N ASN A 170 9.77 1.34 -0.46
CA ASN A 170 9.13 0.03 -0.57
C ASN A 170 7.90 -0.09 0.33
N LEU A 171 7.97 0.42 1.57
CA LEU A 171 6.85 0.41 2.50
C LEU A 171 5.70 1.31 2.00
N SER A 172 6.02 2.48 1.46
CA SER A 172 5.03 3.40 0.88
C SER A 172 4.32 2.79 -0.31
N VAL A 173 5.06 2.18 -1.23
CA VAL A 173 4.50 1.50 -2.40
C VAL A 173 3.64 0.31 -1.98
N ALA A 174 4.11 -0.52 -1.02
CA ALA A 174 3.34 -1.66 -0.53
C ALA A 174 1.99 -1.23 0.10
N LEU A 175 1.99 -0.18 0.92
CA LEU A 175 0.78 0.39 1.50
C LEU A 175 -0.16 0.99 0.44
N GLY A 176 0.39 1.71 -0.54
CA GLY A 176 -0.38 2.26 -1.64
C GLY A 176 -1.05 1.19 -2.49
N VAL A 177 -0.30 0.16 -2.90
CA VAL A 177 -0.85 -0.96 -3.68
C VAL A 177 -1.89 -1.73 -2.87
N ARG A 178 -1.63 -2.00 -1.57
CA ARG A 178 -2.60 -2.65 -0.69
C ARG A 178 -3.91 -1.88 -0.65
N GLY A 179 -3.86 -0.58 -0.35
CA GLY A 179 -5.07 0.26 -0.28
C GLY A 179 -5.80 0.33 -1.61
N ALA A 180 -5.10 0.46 -2.75
CA ALA A 180 -5.70 0.44 -4.07
C ALA A 180 -6.44 -0.87 -4.36
N VAL A 181 -5.88 -2.00 -3.93
CA VAL A 181 -6.49 -3.32 -4.14
C VAL A 181 -7.62 -3.55 -3.15
N GLU A 182 -7.40 -3.38 -1.86
CA GLU A 182 -8.37 -3.73 -0.81
C GLU A 182 -9.58 -2.80 -0.78
N ASP A 183 -9.37 -1.48 -0.96
CA ASP A 183 -10.44 -0.48 -0.82
C ASP A 183 -11.13 -0.11 -2.14
N VAL A 184 -10.50 -0.39 -3.29
CA VAL A 184 -11.05 0.01 -4.60
C VAL A 184 -11.27 -1.19 -5.51
N TRP A 185 -10.23 -1.95 -5.81
CA TRP A 185 -10.31 -3.01 -6.82
C TRP A 185 -11.13 -4.22 -6.35
N LEU A 186 -10.83 -4.76 -5.16
CA LEU A 186 -11.54 -5.93 -4.62
C LEU A 186 -13.05 -5.70 -4.46
N PRO A 187 -13.53 -4.59 -3.88
CA PRO A 187 -14.96 -4.34 -3.79
C PRO A 187 -15.66 -4.28 -5.15
N ALA A 188 -15.00 -3.70 -6.17
CA ALA A 188 -15.54 -3.65 -7.53
C ALA A 188 -15.60 -5.05 -8.17
N ALA A 189 -14.52 -5.83 -8.05
CA ALA A 189 -14.44 -7.20 -8.56
C ALA A 189 -15.46 -8.13 -7.88
N GLN A 190 -15.60 -8.02 -6.56
CA GLN A 190 -16.61 -8.78 -5.79
C GLN A 190 -18.03 -8.36 -6.20
N GLY A 191 -18.28 -7.09 -6.47
CA GLY A 191 -19.54 -6.57 -6.99
C GLY A 191 -19.91 -7.20 -8.33
N LEU A 192 -18.95 -7.28 -9.25
CA LEU A 192 -19.13 -7.95 -10.55
C LEU A 192 -19.48 -9.43 -10.36
N VAL A 193 -18.75 -10.15 -9.52
CA VAL A 193 -18.98 -11.58 -9.29
C VAL A 193 -20.35 -11.84 -8.65
N ARG A 194 -20.77 -10.99 -7.69
CA ARG A 194 -22.11 -11.08 -7.10
C ARG A 194 -23.20 -10.88 -8.15
N GLY A 195 -23.15 -9.81 -8.94
CA GLY A 195 -24.14 -9.54 -9.97
C GLY A 195 -24.23 -10.66 -11.01
N LEU A 196 -23.10 -11.21 -11.45
CA LEU A 196 -23.06 -12.35 -12.36
C LEU A 196 -23.64 -13.63 -11.71
N SER A 197 -23.39 -13.85 -10.41
CA SER A 197 -23.95 -14.99 -9.68
C SER A 197 -25.47 -14.90 -9.56
N GLU A 198 -25.99 -13.72 -9.27
CA GLU A 198 -27.44 -13.45 -9.23
C GLU A 198 -28.11 -13.68 -10.60
N MET A 199 -27.50 -13.16 -11.67
CA MET A 199 -27.97 -13.42 -13.04
C MET A 199 -27.92 -14.91 -13.39
N ALA A 200 -26.85 -15.61 -13.04
CA ALA A 200 -26.73 -17.05 -13.28
C ALA A 200 -27.84 -17.85 -12.58
N GLN A 201 -28.21 -17.47 -11.36
CA GLN A 201 -29.32 -18.10 -10.61
C GLN A 201 -30.68 -17.78 -11.25
N GLN A 202 -30.94 -16.49 -11.59
CA GLN A 202 -32.21 -16.08 -12.20
C GLN A 202 -32.45 -16.73 -13.56
N LEU A 203 -31.39 -17.00 -14.33
CA LEU A 203 -31.43 -17.58 -15.66
C LEU A 203 -31.08 -19.05 -15.67
N GLY A 204 -31.14 -19.73 -14.50
CA GLY A 204 -30.84 -21.15 -14.34
C GLY A 204 -31.62 -22.05 -15.24
N ASP A 205 -32.90 -21.76 -15.45
CA ASP A 205 -33.85 -22.53 -16.26
C ASP A 205 -34.04 -21.93 -17.66
N ALA A 206 -33.40 -20.82 -18.03
CA ALA A 206 -33.52 -20.23 -19.34
C ALA A 206 -32.76 -21.08 -20.39
N PRO A 207 -33.49 -21.77 -21.33
CA PRO A 207 -32.83 -22.66 -22.27
C PRO A 207 -31.96 -21.90 -23.28
N MET A 208 -30.83 -22.45 -23.62
CA MET A 208 -29.90 -21.92 -24.58
C MET A 208 -29.32 -23.02 -25.46
N LEU A 209 -29.19 -22.80 -26.77
CA LEU A 209 -28.53 -23.73 -27.65
C LEU A 209 -27.00 -23.60 -27.53
N ALA A 210 -26.34 -24.65 -27.06
CA ALA A 210 -24.88 -24.68 -27.11
C ALA A 210 -24.39 -24.86 -28.57
N ARG A 211 -23.18 -24.42 -28.85
CA ARG A 211 -22.51 -24.58 -30.13
C ARG A 211 -21.14 -25.19 -29.96
N THR A 212 -20.72 -26.01 -30.91
CA THR A 212 -19.37 -26.52 -31.02
C THR A 212 -18.89 -26.29 -32.44
N HIS A 213 -17.70 -25.69 -32.62
CA HIS A 213 -17.19 -25.34 -33.94
C HIS A 213 -18.19 -24.51 -34.80
N GLY A 214 -18.97 -23.64 -34.12
CA GLY A 214 -20.02 -22.85 -34.76
C GLY A 214 -21.31 -23.62 -35.11
N GLN A 215 -21.34 -24.96 -34.94
CA GLN A 215 -22.49 -25.83 -35.22
C GLN A 215 -23.39 -26.00 -34.00
N SER A 216 -24.66 -26.22 -34.23
CA SER A 216 -25.62 -26.52 -33.16
C SER A 216 -25.21 -27.80 -32.41
N ALA A 217 -25.23 -27.72 -31.09
CA ALA A 217 -24.91 -28.82 -30.18
C ALA A 217 -26.06 -29.06 -29.18
N THR A 218 -25.78 -29.71 -28.05
CA THR A 218 -26.76 -30.04 -27.01
C THR A 218 -27.32 -28.77 -26.37
N PRO A 219 -28.60 -28.74 -25.95
CA PRO A 219 -29.14 -27.65 -25.15
C PRO A 219 -28.40 -27.48 -23.83
N THR A 220 -28.26 -26.22 -23.42
CA THR A 220 -27.75 -25.81 -22.11
C THR A 220 -28.66 -24.72 -21.51
N THR A 221 -28.25 -24.02 -20.49
CA THR A 221 -28.96 -22.84 -19.97
C THR A 221 -28.08 -21.62 -19.91
N VAL A 222 -28.64 -20.45 -20.03
CA VAL A 222 -27.92 -19.17 -19.89
C VAL A 222 -27.27 -19.08 -18.51
N GLY A 223 -27.97 -19.48 -17.48
CA GLY A 223 -27.44 -19.48 -16.11
C GLY A 223 -26.23 -20.39 -15.93
N LYS A 224 -26.20 -21.57 -16.58
CA LYS A 224 -25.03 -22.45 -16.56
C LYS A 224 -23.83 -21.83 -17.27
N GLU A 225 -24.03 -21.21 -18.41
CA GLU A 225 -22.97 -20.53 -19.14
C GLU A 225 -22.36 -19.39 -18.32
N LEU A 226 -23.18 -18.54 -17.69
CA LEU A 226 -22.73 -17.50 -16.76
C LEU A 226 -22.04 -18.11 -15.53
N GLY A 227 -22.57 -19.20 -14.98
CA GLY A 227 -22.02 -19.89 -13.82
C GLY A 227 -20.58 -20.38 -14.01
N VAL A 228 -20.18 -20.73 -15.23
CA VAL A 228 -18.78 -21.07 -15.55
C VAL A 228 -17.86 -19.88 -15.30
N PHE A 229 -18.28 -18.68 -15.72
CA PHE A 229 -17.49 -17.47 -15.50
C PHE A 229 -17.47 -17.07 -14.04
N VAL A 230 -18.60 -17.14 -13.34
CA VAL A 230 -18.67 -16.91 -11.88
C VAL A 230 -17.67 -17.79 -11.15
N TRP A 231 -17.65 -19.09 -11.43
CA TRP A 231 -16.71 -20.02 -10.81
C TRP A 231 -15.25 -19.67 -11.08
N ARG A 232 -14.91 -19.35 -12.33
CA ARG A 232 -13.56 -18.96 -12.74
C ARG A 232 -13.11 -17.69 -12.05
N LEU A 233 -13.98 -16.65 -12.00
CA LEU A 233 -13.71 -15.36 -11.36
C LEU A 233 -13.56 -15.52 -9.84
N GLN A 234 -14.42 -16.29 -9.17
CA GLN A 234 -14.31 -16.58 -7.74
C GLN A 234 -12.98 -17.24 -7.38
N ARG A 235 -12.49 -18.16 -8.21
CA ARG A 235 -11.18 -18.80 -8.01
C ARG A 235 -10.02 -17.81 -8.15
N ALA A 236 -10.11 -16.86 -9.08
CA ALA A 236 -9.10 -15.80 -9.23
C ALA A 236 -9.15 -14.84 -8.03
N LEU A 237 -10.34 -14.40 -7.60
CA LEU A 237 -10.51 -13.55 -6.43
C LEU A 237 -9.87 -14.12 -5.16
N LYS A 238 -10.10 -15.40 -4.87
CA LYS A 238 -9.53 -16.06 -3.68
C LYS A 238 -8.01 -16.03 -3.62
N ARG A 239 -7.32 -15.89 -4.73
CA ARG A 239 -5.87 -15.73 -4.78
C ARG A 239 -5.47 -14.30 -4.43
N ILE A 240 -6.18 -13.33 -5.02
CA ILE A 240 -5.93 -11.89 -4.80
C ILE A 240 -6.25 -11.51 -3.34
N GLU A 241 -7.34 -12.05 -2.77
CA GLU A 241 -7.71 -11.86 -1.35
C GLU A 241 -6.66 -12.40 -0.35
N LYS A 242 -5.76 -13.27 -0.81
CA LYS A 242 -4.67 -13.86 -0.02
C LYS A 242 -3.30 -13.31 -0.39
N ALA A 243 -3.26 -12.27 -1.22
CA ALA A 243 -1.99 -11.66 -1.59
C ALA A 243 -1.29 -11.09 -0.36
N GLU A 244 0.01 -11.31 -0.28
CA GLU A 244 0.87 -10.70 0.71
C GLU A 244 1.48 -9.42 0.14
N TYR A 245 1.57 -8.41 0.96
CA TYR A 245 2.21 -7.13 0.64
C TYR A 245 3.50 -7.06 1.44
N LEU A 246 4.62 -7.34 0.78
CA LEU A 246 5.90 -7.44 1.46
C LEU A 246 6.55 -6.07 1.63
N GLY A 247 7.23 -5.93 2.77
CA GLY A 247 8.04 -4.75 3.07
C GLY A 247 9.33 -5.12 3.77
N LYS A 248 10.39 -4.36 3.51
CA LYS A 248 11.68 -4.48 4.18
C LYS A 248 12.02 -3.18 4.91
N PHE A 249 12.81 -3.33 5.99
CA PHE A 249 13.40 -2.23 6.73
C PHE A 249 14.75 -2.71 7.28
N ASN A 250 15.84 -2.56 6.52
CA ASN A 250 17.13 -3.20 6.81
C ASN A 250 18.34 -2.40 6.30
N GLY A 251 18.12 -1.14 5.88
CA GLY A 251 19.17 -0.20 5.53
C GLY A 251 19.75 -0.36 4.12
N ALA A 252 20.82 0.36 3.86
CA ALA A 252 21.38 0.61 2.54
C ALA A 252 21.90 -0.63 1.81
N THR A 253 22.19 -1.72 2.52
CA THR A 253 22.70 -2.98 1.94
C THR A 253 21.86 -4.20 2.30
N GLY A 254 20.77 -3.98 3.04
CA GLY A 254 19.94 -5.08 3.53
C GLY A 254 20.57 -5.90 4.65
N THR A 255 21.61 -5.38 5.30
CA THR A 255 22.43 -6.11 6.28
C THR A 255 22.47 -5.45 7.66
N TYR A 256 21.67 -4.41 7.89
CA TYR A 256 21.69 -3.63 9.13
C TYR A 256 23.04 -3.02 9.51
N SER A 257 23.98 -2.83 8.57
CA SER A 257 25.35 -2.42 8.87
C SER A 257 25.43 -1.12 9.67
N ALA A 258 24.70 -0.07 9.26
CA ALA A 258 24.65 1.18 9.99
C ALA A 258 23.94 1.04 11.34
N HIS A 259 22.92 0.21 11.40
CA HIS A 259 22.12 -0.04 12.59
C HIS A 259 22.93 -0.67 13.71
N VAL A 260 23.67 -1.76 13.43
CA VAL A 260 24.47 -2.45 14.43
C VAL A 260 25.68 -1.65 14.88
N VAL A 261 26.18 -0.72 14.06
CA VAL A 261 27.26 0.20 14.46
C VAL A 261 26.73 1.30 15.38
N ALA A 262 25.58 1.87 15.04
CA ALA A 262 25.00 2.96 15.80
C ALA A 262 24.38 2.49 17.13
N LEU A 263 23.65 1.38 17.11
CA LEU A 263 22.89 0.85 18.24
C LEU A 263 23.13 -0.67 18.36
N PRO A 264 24.32 -1.09 18.85
CA PRO A 264 24.74 -2.49 18.83
C PRO A 264 23.95 -3.41 19.76
N ASN A 265 23.22 -2.86 20.71
CA ASN A 265 22.44 -3.62 21.69
C ASN A 265 20.99 -3.88 21.24
N VAL A 266 20.58 -3.33 20.11
CA VAL A 266 19.21 -3.51 19.57
C VAL A 266 19.14 -4.78 18.74
N ASP A 267 18.15 -5.62 18.97
CA ASP A 267 17.81 -6.75 18.09
C ASP A 267 17.10 -6.24 16.82
N TRP A 268 17.89 -5.91 15.82
CA TRP A 268 17.40 -5.31 14.58
C TRP A 268 16.47 -6.21 13.76
N LEU A 269 16.62 -7.52 13.87
CA LEU A 269 15.71 -8.44 13.16
C LEU A 269 14.31 -8.39 13.77
N THR A 270 14.20 -8.44 15.09
CA THR A 270 12.92 -8.31 15.80
C THR A 270 12.34 -6.91 15.64
N THR A 271 13.16 -5.88 15.77
CA THR A 271 12.76 -4.47 15.63
C THR A 271 12.19 -4.18 14.24
N SER A 272 12.92 -4.55 13.19
CA SER A 272 12.48 -4.36 11.79
C SER A 272 11.20 -5.14 11.47
N ARG A 273 11.11 -6.41 11.92
CA ARG A 273 9.90 -7.21 11.80
C ARG A 273 8.70 -6.51 12.44
N SER A 274 8.87 -6.07 13.69
CA SER A 274 7.79 -5.43 14.45
C SER A 274 7.34 -4.13 13.82
N PHE A 275 8.27 -3.32 13.32
CA PHE A 275 7.94 -2.09 12.60
C PHE A 275 7.13 -2.38 11.33
N VAL A 276 7.62 -3.25 10.45
CA VAL A 276 6.95 -3.58 9.18
C VAL A 276 5.58 -4.22 9.42
N GLN A 277 5.48 -5.16 10.36
CA GLN A 277 4.20 -5.78 10.73
C GLN A 277 3.26 -4.78 11.41
N GLY A 278 3.77 -3.83 12.19
CA GLY A 278 3.02 -2.71 12.76
C GLY A 278 2.35 -1.83 11.69
N LEU A 279 2.92 -1.73 10.50
CA LEU A 279 2.31 -1.08 9.33
C LEU A 279 1.26 -1.96 8.62
N GLY A 280 1.06 -3.19 9.08
CA GLY A 280 0.13 -4.16 8.48
C GLY A 280 0.69 -4.83 7.20
N LEU A 281 2.01 -4.84 7.02
CA LEU A 281 2.69 -5.48 5.90
C LEU A 281 3.31 -6.82 6.31
N THR A 282 3.58 -7.69 5.37
CA THR A 282 4.38 -8.91 5.59
C THR A 282 5.86 -8.53 5.56
N TRP A 283 6.59 -8.85 6.63
CA TRP A 283 8.01 -8.56 6.70
C TRP A 283 8.82 -9.45 5.76
N ASN A 284 9.65 -8.85 4.89
CA ASN A 284 10.62 -9.54 4.04
C ASN A 284 12.00 -9.52 4.74
N PRO A 285 12.46 -10.65 5.31
CA PRO A 285 13.66 -10.67 6.14
C PRO A 285 14.97 -10.61 5.37
N LEU A 286 14.97 -10.93 4.08
CA LEU A 286 16.19 -11.11 3.29
C LEU A 286 16.07 -10.40 1.94
N THR A 287 16.68 -9.24 1.88
CA THR A 287 16.71 -8.39 0.68
C THR A 287 18.10 -7.80 0.47
N THR A 288 18.31 -7.11 -0.62
CA THR A 288 19.42 -6.15 -0.78
C THR A 288 18.98 -4.77 -0.27
N GLN A 289 19.54 -3.68 -0.78
CA GLN A 289 18.99 -2.34 -0.56
C GLN A 289 17.56 -2.26 -1.06
N ILE A 290 17.29 -2.90 -2.20
CA ILE A 290 15.99 -2.89 -2.89
C ILE A 290 15.19 -4.12 -2.45
N GLU A 291 13.91 -3.93 -2.15
CA GLU A 291 12.94 -5.02 -2.05
C GLU A 291 12.70 -5.57 -3.47
N SER A 292 12.69 -6.91 -3.65
CA SER A 292 12.66 -7.53 -4.98
C SER A 292 11.37 -7.28 -5.77
N HIS A 293 10.29 -6.91 -5.10
CA HIS A 293 8.96 -6.67 -5.69
C HIS A 293 8.32 -7.88 -6.39
N ASP A 294 8.80 -9.10 -6.10
CA ASP A 294 8.23 -10.33 -6.68
C ASP A 294 6.74 -10.49 -6.34
N TRP A 295 6.33 -10.11 -5.13
CA TRP A 295 4.95 -10.10 -4.69
C TRP A 295 4.04 -9.21 -5.58
N GLN A 296 4.55 -8.11 -6.11
CA GLN A 296 3.81 -7.26 -7.04
C GLN A 296 3.57 -7.99 -8.36
N SER A 297 4.58 -8.70 -8.86
CA SER A 297 4.47 -9.50 -10.08
C SER A 297 3.42 -10.62 -9.93
N GLU A 298 3.38 -11.28 -8.78
CA GLU A 298 2.38 -12.30 -8.45
C GLU A 298 0.97 -11.69 -8.39
N LEU A 299 0.79 -10.61 -7.63
CA LEU A 299 -0.48 -9.90 -7.51
C LEU A 299 -1.00 -9.42 -8.87
N TYR A 300 -0.15 -8.74 -9.66
CA TYR A 300 -0.55 -8.22 -10.97
C TYR A 300 -0.84 -9.33 -11.97
N SER A 301 -0.18 -10.47 -11.87
CA SER A 301 -0.49 -11.66 -12.67
C SER A 301 -1.86 -12.23 -12.33
N ASP A 302 -2.23 -12.27 -11.04
CA ASP A 302 -3.54 -12.74 -10.60
C ASP A 302 -4.66 -11.76 -10.98
N ILE A 303 -4.45 -10.45 -10.86
CA ILE A 303 -5.38 -9.42 -11.36
C ILE A 303 -5.53 -9.52 -12.90
N THR A 304 -4.44 -9.71 -13.62
CA THR A 304 -4.47 -9.91 -15.08
C THR A 304 -5.29 -11.14 -15.44
N ARG A 305 -5.16 -12.23 -14.70
CA ARG A 305 -5.98 -13.45 -14.91
C ARG A 305 -7.46 -13.18 -14.69
N PHE A 306 -7.82 -12.48 -13.62
CA PHE A 306 -9.21 -12.08 -13.37
C PHE A 306 -9.74 -11.25 -14.54
N ASN A 307 -9.01 -10.23 -14.96
CA ASN A 307 -9.41 -9.35 -16.06
C ASN A 307 -9.55 -10.09 -17.40
N ARG A 308 -8.68 -11.09 -17.68
CA ARG A 308 -8.81 -11.93 -18.87
C ARG A 308 -10.07 -12.79 -18.85
N ILE A 309 -10.47 -13.30 -17.68
CA ILE A 309 -11.73 -14.04 -17.56
C ILE A 309 -12.93 -13.13 -17.81
N ALA A 310 -12.91 -11.92 -17.22
CA ALA A 310 -13.96 -10.93 -17.45
C ALA A 310 -14.01 -10.49 -18.93
N HIS A 311 -12.86 -10.31 -19.57
CA HIS A 311 -12.78 -10.02 -21.01
C HIS A 311 -13.35 -11.16 -21.87
N ASN A 312 -13.08 -12.43 -21.55
CA ASN A 312 -13.70 -13.56 -22.24
C ASN A 312 -15.24 -13.52 -22.13
N LEU A 313 -15.77 -13.26 -20.94
CA LEU A 313 -17.21 -13.11 -20.75
C LEU A 313 -17.76 -11.99 -21.65
N ALA A 314 -17.13 -10.82 -21.64
CA ALA A 314 -17.58 -9.69 -22.47
C ALA A 314 -17.56 -10.04 -23.98
N THR A 315 -16.56 -10.80 -24.42
CA THR A 315 -16.46 -11.27 -25.82
C THR A 315 -17.58 -12.27 -26.14
N ASP A 316 -17.87 -13.19 -25.24
CA ASP A 316 -18.95 -14.17 -25.43
C ASP A 316 -20.31 -13.47 -25.47
N MET A 317 -20.56 -12.52 -24.56
CA MET A 317 -21.81 -11.74 -24.55
C MET A 317 -21.98 -10.93 -25.86
N TRP A 318 -20.91 -10.27 -26.33
CA TRP A 318 -20.94 -9.59 -27.61
C TRP A 318 -21.25 -10.55 -28.78
N THR A 319 -20.66 -11.73 -28.75
CA THR A 319 -20.92 -12.78 -29.76
C THR A 319 -22.37 -13.25 -29.70
N TYR A 320 -22.91 -13.48 -28.52
CA TYR A 320 -24.30 -13.93 -28.34
C TYR A 320 -25.31 -12.89 -28.86
N ILE A 321 -25.05 -11.61 -28.62
CA ILE A 321 -25.84 -10.51 -29.19
C ILE A 321 -25.77 -10.56 -30.73
N SER A 322 -24.58 -10.71 -31.31
CA SER A 322 -24.38 -10.77 -32.75
C SER A 322 -25.07 -11.98 -33.41
N LEU A 323 -25.21 -13.08 -32.68
CA LEU A 323 -25.90 -14.31 -33.12
C LEU A 323 -27.41 -14.32 -32.83
N GLY A 324 -27.94 -13.26 -32.23
CA GLY A 324 -29.35 -13.14 -31.90
C GLY A 324 -29.82 -14.04 -30.77
N TYR A 325 -28.97 -14.32 -29.78
CA TYR A 325 -29.35 -15.03 -28.54
C TYR A 325 -30.09 -14.09 -27.58
N PHE A 326 -29.80 -12.78 -27.62
CA PHE A 326 -30.37 -11.73 -26.78
C PHE A 326 -30.80 -10.55 -27.65
#